data_8abfd22f79b2a879cddc769bd1962d8e
#
_entry.id   8abfd22f79b2a879cddc769bd1962d8e
#
_cell.length_a   1.000
_cell.length_b   1.000
_cell.length_c   1.000
_cell.angle_alpha   90.00
_cell.angle_beta   90.00
_cell.angle_gamma   90.00
#
_symmetry.space_group_name_H-M   'P 1'
#
loop_
_entity.id
_entity.type
_entity.pdbx_description
1 polymer ?
#
loop_
_entity_poly.entity_id
_entity_poly.type
_entity_poly.pdbx_seq_one_letter_code
_entity_poly.pdbx_strand_id
1 'polypeptide(L)'
;MLKAYNAAINFPPLQTPRQRRITNHIPSYKPAYNSPRVTINVSGMRYETYEETLGNFPDTLLGSPSRRREFYSSAQDEYIFVRDRPSFDAILFFYQSRGILARPPTVSEETFLQEIEFYGLPGSYYSDNFEDLSASREDVEDLLPLSPHKRKL
;
A
#
# COMPACT_ATOMS: atom_id res chain seq x y z
N MET A 1 0.84 43.40 68.49
CA MET A 1 0.44 41.97 68.41
C MET A 1 -0.30 41.72 67.10
N LEU A 2 0.44 41.24 66.08
CA LEU A 2 -0.14 40.89 64.79
C LEU A 2 -0.50 39.41 64.83
N LYS A 3 -1.80 39.11 64.80
CA LYS A 3 -2.28 37.71 64.65
C LYS A 3 -2.17 37.33 63.20
N ALA A 4 -1.26 36.37 62.93
CA ALA A 4 -1.17 35.74 61.64
C ALA A 4 -2.40 34.87 61.37
N TYR A 5 -3.22 35.28 60.37
CA TYR A 5 -4.28 34.45 59.85
C TYR A 5 -3.67 33.41 58.91
N ASN A 6 -3.48 32.22 59.43
CA ASN A 6 -3.08 31.09 58.65
C ASN A 6 -4.37 30.40 58.10
N ALA A 7 -4.90 30.95 57.04
CA ALA A 7 -5.99 30.28 56.31
C ALA A 7 -5.34 29.19 55.43
N ALA A 8 -5.33 27.97 55.95
CA ALA A 8 -5.04 26.81 55.14
C ALA A 8 -6.13 26.63 54.07
N ILE A 9 -5.86 27.08 52.88
CA ILE A 9 -6.72 26.84 51.74
C ILE A 9 -6.57 25.37 51.38
N ASN A 10 -7.56 24.59 51.80
CA ASN A 10 -7.64 23.16 51.50
C ASN A 10 -8.14 23.02 50.04
N PHE A 11 -7.23 23.01 49.10
CA PHE A 11 -7.57 22.64 47.75
C PHE A 11 -7.87 21.14 47.70
N PRO A 12 -9.01 20.70 47.21
CA PRO A 12 -9.24 19.28 46.96
C PRO A 12 -8.21 18.80 45.93
N PRO A 13 -7.65 17.62 46.09
CA PRO A 13 -6.69 17.12 45.12
C PRO A 13 -7.34 17.12 43.73
N LEU A 14 -6.66 17.75 42.78
CA LEU A 14 -7.07 17.73 41.39
C LEU A 14 -7.17 16.24 41.00
N GLN A 15 -8.40 15.77 40.80
CA GLN A 15 -8.66 14.48 40.23
C GLN A 15 -8.07 14.53 38.83
N THR A 16 -6.85 14.00 38.69
CA THR A 16 -6.28 13.72 37.38
C THR A 16 -7.29 12.87 36.62
N PRO A 17 -7.70 13.29 35.42
CA PRO A 17 -8.55 12.44 34.60
C PRO A 17 -7.87 11.08 34.52
N ARG A 18 -8.56 10.02 34.95
CA ARG A 18 -8.09 8.66 34.69
C ARG A 18 -7.76 8.60 33.22
N GLN A 19 -6.47 8.63 32.90
CA GLN A 19 -6.02 8.27 31.57
C GLN A 19 -6.64 6.91 31.28
N ARG A 20 -7.73 6.91 30.53
CA ARG A 20 -8.15 5.70 29.85
C ARG A 20 -6.91 5.31 29.08
N ARG A 21 -6.23 4.26 29.52
CA ARG A 21 -5.29 3.55 28.65
C ARG A 21 -6.11 3.25 27.42
N ILE A 22 -5.95 4.09 26.41
CA ILE A 22 -6.23 3.71 25.05
C ILE A 22 -5.17 2.64 24.83
N THR A 23 -5.52 1.40 25.19
CA THR A 23 -4.84 0.28 24.60
C THR A 23 -5.13 0.46 23.14
N ASN A 24 -4.18 1.09 22.43
CA ASN A 24 -4.07 0.97 21.01
C ASN A 24 -3.84 -0.54 20.78
N HIS A 25 -4.95 -1.26 20.93
CA HIS A 25 -5.06 -2.56 20.35
C HIS A 25 -5.16 -2.28 18.84
N ILE A 26 -4.01 -1.90 18.26
CA ILE A 26 -3.78 -2.17 16.85
C ILE A 26 -4.01 -3.67 16.80
N PRO A 27 -5.13 -4.14 16.20
CA PRO A 27 -5.24 -5.55 15.98
C PRO A 27 -3.93 -5.89 15.28
N SER A 28 -3.08 -6.66 15.94
CA SER A 28 -1.95 -7.24 15.24
C SER A 28 -2.65 -8.09 14.17
N TYR A 29 -2.78 -7.50 12.99
CA TYR A 29 -3.15 -8.22 11.80
C TYR A 29 -2.01 -9.23 11.61
N LYS A 30 -2.11 -10.34 12.30
CA LYS A 30 -1.48 -11.57 11.89
C LYS A 30 -2.36 -12.04 10.75
N PRO A 31 -1.94 -11.85 9.51
CA PRO A 31 -2.57 -12.61 8.46
C PRO A 31 -2.43 -14.04 8.90
N ALA A 32 -3.55 -14.70 9.13
CA ALA A 32 -3.58 -16.14 9.37
C ALA A 32 -3.27 -16.81 8.02
N TYR A 33 -2.07 -16.53 7.48
CA TYR A 33 -1.58 -17.20 6.30
C TYR A 33 -1.17 -18.62 6.72
N ASN A 34 -2.15 -19.52 6.71
CA ASN A 34 -1.86 -20.95 6.61
C ASN A 34 -1.32 -21.31 5.21
N SER A 35 -1.08 -20.31 4.38
CA SER A 35 -0.61 -20.47 3.02
C SER A 35 0.91 -20.62 3.00
N PRO A 36 1.46 -21.55 2.22
CA PRO A 36 2.90 -21.72 2.06
C PRO A 36 3.57 -20.43 1.60
N ARG A 37 4.77 -20.19 2.10
CA ARG A 37 5.64 -19.11 1.60
C ARG A 37 6.18 -19.46 0.24
N VAL A 38 6.34 -18.43 -0.59
CA VAL A 38 6.96 -18.51 -1.91
C VAL A 38 8.11 -17.52 -1.95
N THR A 39 9.31 -17.99 -2.25
CA THR A 39 10.48 -17.14 -2.46
C THR A 39 10.70 -16.96 -3.96
N ILE A 40 10.81 -15.72 -4.39
CA ILE A 40 11.03 -15.32 -5.78
C ILE A 40 12.32 -14.51 -5.84
N ASN A 41 13.26 -14.92 -6.67
CA ASN A 41 14.52 -14.23 -6.90
C ASN A 41 14.48 -13.59 -8.29
N VAL A 42 14.52 -12.27 -8.34
CA VAL A 42 14.57 -11.52 -9.59
C VAL A 42 15.93 -10.86 -9.74
N SER A 43 16.76 -11.38 -10.64
CA SER A 43 18.11 -10.87 -10.91
C SER A 43 18.93 -10.65 -9.64
N GLY A 44 18.85 -11.59 -8.67
CA GLY A 44 19.58 -11.56 -7.41
C GLY A 44 18.86 -10.90 -6.24
N MET A 45 17.73 -10.22 -6.45
CA MET A 45 16.88 -9.69 -5.37
C MET A 45 15.84 -10.73 -4.98
N ARG A 46 15.77 -11.06 -3.69
CA ARG A 46 14.79 -12.00 -3.14
C ARG A 46 13.57 -11.30 -2.61
N TYR A 47 12.41 -11.81 -2.98
CA TYR A 47 11.09 -11.39 -2.54
C TYR A 47 10.39 -12.57 -1.88
N GLU A 48 9.70 -12.32 -0.79
CA GLU A 48 8.87 -13.32 -0.13
C GLU A 48 7.40 -12.94 -0.22
N THR A 49 6.56 -13.91 -0.55
CA THR A 49 5.12 -13.76 -0.59
C THR A 49 4.45 -15.08 -0.18
N TYR A 50 3.15 -15.22 -0.41
CA TYR A 50 2.40 -16.41 -0.08
C TYR A 50 1.66 -16.96 -1.30
N GLU A 51 1.46 -18.28 -1.34
CA GLU A 51 0.69 -18.93 -2.41
C GLU A 51 -0.70 -18.30 -2.57
N GLU A 52 -1.38 -18.00 -1.46
CA GLU A 52 -2.70 -17.36 -1.47
C GLU A 52 -2.65 -15.99 -2.15
N THR A 53 -1.60 -15.19 -1.90
CA THR A 53 -1.44 -13.88 -2.53
C THR A 53 -1.29 -13.99 -4.04
N LEU A 54 -0.45 -14.92 -4.51
CA LEU A 54 -0.25 -15.16 -5.94
C LEU A 54 -1.51 -15.76 -6.58
N GLY A 55 -2.20 -16.62 -5.85
CA GLY A 55 -3.44 -17.28 -6.29
C GLY A 55 -4.62 -16.34 -6.54
N ASN A 56 -4.54 -15.05 -6.15
CA ASN A 56 -5.55 -14.05 -6.52
C ASN A 56 -5.70 -13.89 -8.04
N PHE A 57 -4.65 -14.22 -8.82
CA PHE A 57 -4.63 -14.14 -10.27
C PHE A 57 -4.10 -15.46 -10.87
N PRO A 58 -4.89 -16.53 -10.87
CA PRO A 58 -4.44 -17.88 -11.21
C PRO A 58 -4.04 -18.05 -12.69
N ASP A 59 -4.49 -17.15 -13.55
CA ASP A 59 -4.21 -17.18 -14.99
C ASP A 59 -2.88 -16.54 -15.37
N THR A 60 -2.18 -15.94 -14.40
CA THR A 60 -0.87 -15.30 -14.59
C THR A 60 0.28 -16.28 -14.37
N LEU A 61 1.50 -15.88 -14.77
CA LEU A 61 2.69 -16.71 -14.59
C LEU A 61 2.94 -17.03 -13.10
N LEU A 62 2.91 -16.03 -12.24
CA LEU A 62 3.16 -16.24 -10.81
C LEU A 62 1.95 -16.84 -10.07
N GLY A 63 0.73 -16.56 -10.53
CA GLY A 63 -0.47 -17.11 -9.92
C GLY A 63 -0.69 -18.60 -10.21
N SER A 64 -0.09 -19.12 -11.28
CA SER A 64 -0.21 -20.51 -11.68
C SER A 64 1.01 -21.34 -11.22
N PRO A 65 0.88 -22.25 -10.24
CA PRO A 65 1.96 -23.10 -9.79
C PRO A 65 2.59 -23.94 -10.92
N SER A 66 1.78 -24.35 -11.89
CA SER A 66 2.25 -25.14 -13.03
C SER A 66 3.12 -24.32 -13.99
N ARG A 67 2.76 -23.06 -14.25
CA ARG A 67 3.53 -22.17 -15.14
C ARG A 67 4.84 -21.73 -14.49
N ARG A 68 4.84 -21.32 -13.22
CA ARG A 68 6.07 -20.87 -12.57
C ARG A 68 7.03 -22.01 -12.22
N ARG A 69 6.59 -23.29 -12.29
CA ARG A 69 7.45 -24.46 -12.01
C ARG A 69 8.72 -24.50 -12.87
N GLU A 70 8.66 -24.01 -14.09
CA GLU A 70 9.80 -23.95 -15.00
C GLU A 70 10.94 -23.08 -14.48
N PHE A 71 10.63 -22.13 -13.59
CA PHE A 71 11.59 -21.20 -12.99
C PHE A 71 12.05 -21.64 -11.60
N TYR A 72 11.61 -22.80 -11.11
CA TYR A 72 11.93 -23.26 -9.77
C TYR A 72 13.29 -23.93 -9.68
N SER A 73 14.10 -23.48 -8.73
CA SER A 73 15.38 -24.07 -8.34
C SER A 73 15.23 -24.86 -7.05
N SER A 74 15.30 -26.19 -7.14
CA SER A 74 15.24 -27.05 -5.96
C SER A 74 16.48 -26.93 -5.06
N ALA A 75 17.62 -26.50 -5.62
CA ALA A 75 18.85 -26.29 -4.86
C ALA A 75 18.78 -25.07 -3.94
N GLN A 76 17.98 -24.06 -4.30
CA GLN A 76 17.85 -22.80 -3.58
C GLN A 76 16.47 -22.62 -2.94
N ASP A 77 15.52 -23.51 -3.25
CA ASP A 77 14.11 -23.44 -2.81
C ASP A 77 13.46 -22.09 -3.17
N GLU A 78 13.73 -21.62 -4.40
CA GLU A 78 13.21 -20.35 -4.90
C GLU A 78 12.89 -20.39 -6.39
N TYR A 79 12.02 -19.50 -6.85
CA TYR A 79 11.77 -19.25 -8.26
C TYR A 79 12.72 -18.18 -8.77
N ILE A 80 13.47 -18.45 -9.85
CA ILE A 80 14.52 -17.57 -10.34
C ILE A 80 14.11 -16.96 -11.68
N PHE A 81 14.10 -15.63 -11.73
CA PHE A 81 13.80 -14.84 -12.91
C PHE A 81 14.96 -13.88 -13.21
N VAL A 82 15.43 -13.85 -14.45
CA VAL A 82 16.39 -12.85 -14.92
C VAL A 82 15.60 -11.74 -15.63
N ARG A 83 15.03 -10.85 -14.85
CA ARG A 83 14.10 -9.80 -15.31
C ARG A 83 14.39 -8.45 -14.65
N ASP A 84 13.64 -7.40 -15.05
CA ASP A 84 13.80 -6.06 -14.51
C ASP A 84 13.27 -5.96 -13.07
N ARG A 85 14.17 -5.63 -12.12
CA ARG A 85 13.83 -5.57 -10.70
C ARG A 85 12.87 -4.42 -10.36
N PRO A 86 13.07 -3.17 -10.83
CA PRO A 86 12.15 -2.08 -10.54
C PRO A 86 10.73 -2.35 -11.00
N SER A 87 10.56 -2.98 -12.14
CA SER A 87 9.25 -3.42 -12.63
C SER A 87 8.63 -4.49 -11.73
N PHE A 88 9.47 -5.40 -11.20
CA PHE A 88 8.97 -6.50 -10.39
C PHE A 88 8.36 -6.03 -9.06
N ASP A 89 8.86 -4.96 -8.47
CA ASP A 89 8.24 -4.35 -7.27
C ASP A 89 6.77 -4.00 -7.51
N ALA A 90 6.47 -3.39 -8.66
CA ALA A 90 5.11 -3.05 -9.06
C ALA A 90 4.27 -4.29 -9.40
N ILE A 91 4.88 -5.30 -10.02
CA ILE A 91 4.22 -6.56 -10.35
C ILE A 91 3.85 -7.33 -9.07
N LEU A 92 4.76 -7.42 -8.10
CA LEU A 92 4.45 -8.07 -6.83
C LEU A 92 3.36 -7.30 -6.07
N PHE A 93 3.41 -5.98 -6.09
CA PHE A 93 2.38 -5.13 -5.48
C PHE A 93 1.00 -5.35 -6.12
N PHE A 94 0.94 -5.61 -7.44
CA PHE A 94 -0.31 -5.97 -8.11
C PHE A 94 -1.01 -7.17 -7.45
N TYR A 95 -0.27 -8.23 -7.11
CA TYR A 95 -0.84 -9.38 -6.40
C TYR A 95 -1.25 -9.04 -4.97
N GLN A 96 -0.43 -8.29 -4.26
CA GLN A 96 -0.67 -7.90 -2.87
C GLN A 96 -1.85 -6.95 -2.72
N SER A 97 -2.01 -6.02 -3.65
CA SER A 97 -3.09 -5.04 -3.67
C SER A 97 -4.38 -5.54 -4.32
N ARG A 98 -4.35 -6.75 -4.90
CA ARG A 98 -5.47 -7.34 -5.66
C ARG A 98 -5.85 -6.56 -6.91
N GLY A 99 -4.86 -6.04 -7.64
CA GLY A 99 -5.09 -5.49 -8.96
C GLY A 99 -4.60 -4.07 -9.21
N ILE A 100 -3.93 -3.43 -8.27
CA ILE A 100 -3.32 -2.12 -8.52
C ILE A 100 -2.00 -2.31 -9.27
N LEU A 101 -1.94 -1.86 -10.52
CA LEU A 101 -0.77 -1.97 -11.38
C LEU A 101 -0.36 -0.58 -11.88
N ALA A 102 0.75 -0.06 -11.37
CA ALA A 102 1.27 1.24 -11.73
C ALA A 102 2.75 1.14 -12.10
N ARG A 103 3.13 1.75 -13.22
CA ARG A 103 4.52 1.77 -13.68
C ARG A 103 5.40 2.60 -12.74
N PRO A 104 6.53 2.06 -12.28
CA PRO A 104 7.51 2.85 -11.54
C PRO A 104 8.06 4.01 -12.39
N PRO A 105 8.25 5.22 -11.84
CA PRO A 105 8.75 6.36 -12.59
C PRO A 105 10.12 6.16 -13.23
N THR A 106 10.92 5.26 -12.66
CA THR A 106 12.28 4.93 -13.13
C THR A 106 12.32 3.93 -14.27
N VAL A 107 11.18 3.34 -14.63
CA VAL A 107 11.05 2.32 -15.67
C VAL A 107 10.38 2.92 -16.90
N SER A 108 10.95 2.66 -18.09
CA SER A 108 10.28 3.06 -19.34
C SER A 108 8.98 2.30 -19.54
N GLU A 109 8.03 2.91 -20.23
CA GLU A 109 6.75 2.25 -20.55
C GLU A 109 6.96 0.97 -21.33
N GLU A 110 7.83 1.01 -22.34
CA GLU A 110 8.16 -0.16 -23.16
C GLU A 110 8.69 -1.34 -22.30
N THR A 111 9.63 -1.07 -21.39
CA THR A 111 10.15 -2.09 -20.47
C THR A 111 9.05 -2.65 -19.59
N PHE A 112 8.21 -1.77 -19.06
CA PHE A 112 7.14 -2.19 -18.16
C PHE A 112 6.07 -3.03 -18.86
N LEU A 113 5.69 -2.68 -20.08
CA LEU A 113 4.75 -3.47 -20.90
C LEU A 113 5.32 -4.85 -21.22
N GLN A 114 6.62 -4.98 -21.52
CA GLN A 114 7.27 -6.27 -21.72
C GLN A 114 7.23 -7.16 -20.46
N GLU A 115 7.36 -6.55 -19.27
CA GLU A 115 7.23 -7.27 -18.00
C GLU A 115 5.79 -7.70 -17.73
N ILE A 116 4.81 -6.82 -18.00
CA ILE A 116 3.38 -7.15 -17.90
C ILE A 116 3.05 -8.37 -18.79
N GLU A 117 3.50 -8.35 -20.03
CA GLU A 117 3.30 -9.45 -20.97
C GLU A 117 3.98 -10.72 -20.48
N PHE A 118 5.25 -10.65 -20.06
CA PHE A 118 6.00 -11.79 -19.56
C PHE A 118 5.33 -12.49 -18.38
N TYR A 119 4.88 -11.73 -17.40
CA TYR A 119 4.17 -12.29 -16.24
C TYR A 119 2.70 -12.62 -16.54
N GLY A 120 2.19 -12.27 -17.71
CA GLY A 120 0.84 -12.54 -18.16
C GLY A 120 -0.21 -11.76 -17.35
N LEU A 121 0.11 -10.54 -16.93
CA LEU A 121 -0.83 -9.71 -16.21
C LEU A 121 -1.90 -9.17 -17.17
N PRO A 122 -3.18 -9.08 -16.74
CA PRO A 122 -4.22 -8.51 -17.59
C PRO A 122 -3.96 -7.03 -17.87
N GLY A 123 -3.85 -6.64 -19.13
CA GLY A 123 -3.60 -5.26 -19.55
C GLY A 123 -4.67 -4.26 -19.10
N SER A 124 -5.87 -4.76 -18.79
CA SER A 124 -6.98 -3.93 -18.26
C SER A 124 -6.70 -3.32 -16.87
N TYR A 125 -5.73 -3.85 -16.14
CA TYR A 125 -5.30 -3.30 -14.84
C TYR A 125 -4.22 -2.23 -14.97
N TYR A 126 -3.57 -2.15 -16.14
CA TYR A 126 -2.58 -1.13 -16.40
C TYR A 126 -3.25 0.05 -17.11
N SER A 127 -3.35 1.18 -16.45
CA SER A 127 -3.65 2.46 -17.06
C SER A 127 -2.48 3.40 -16.81
N ASP A 128 -1.90 3.90 -17.88
CA ASP A 128 -0.83 4.92 -17.82
C ASP A 128 -1.38 6.31 -17.42
N ASN A 129 -2.66 6.36 -17.03
CA ASN A 129 -3.41 7.56 -16.71
C ASN A 129 -3.05 8.08 -15.32
N PHE A 130 -1.82 8.55 -15.17
CA PHE A 130 -1.51 9.53 -14.13
C PHE A 130 -2.18 10.89 -14.45
N GLU A 131 -2.63 11.09 -15.71
CA GLU A 131 -3.33 12.31 -16.13
C GLU A 131 -4.81 12.33 -15.71
N ASP A 132 -5.47 11.21 -15.50
CA ASP A 132 -6.90 11.15 -15.17
C ASP A 132 -7.21 11.49 -13.70
N LEU A 133 -6.22 11.47 -12.82
CA LEU A 133 -6.39 11.93 -11.43
C LEU A 133 -6.30 13.46 -11.29
N SER A 134 -5.80 14.17 -12.30
CA SER A 134 -5.79 15.63 -12.32
C SER A 134 -7.08 16.20 -12.92
N ALA A 135 -7.72 15.49 -13.86
CA ALA A 135 -8.98 15.91 -14.47
C ALA A 135 -10.16 15.93 -13.49
N SER A 136 -10.13 15.08 -12.46
CA SER A 136 -11.20 15.06 -11.44
C SER A 136 -11.09 16.19 -10.41
N ARG A 137 -10.09 17.06 -10.49
CA ARG A 137 -9.92 18.20 -9.59
C ARG A 137 -10.45 19.52 -10.14
N GLU A 138 -10.71 19.61 -11.45
CA GLU A 138 -11.18 20.86 -12.06
C GLU A 138 -12.70 21.06 -11.93
N ASP A 139 -13.48 20.02 -11.63
CA ASP A 139 -14.93 20.12 -11.50
C ASP A 139 -15.43 20.60 -10.12
N VAL A 140 -14.54 20.89 -9.18
CA VAL A 140 -14.92 21.29 -7.81
C VAL A 140 -14.81 22.79 -7.58
N GLU A 141 -14.18 23.55 -8.48
CA GLU A 141 -13.98 24.99 -8.30
C GLU A 141 -15.21 25.83 -8.69
N ASP A 142 -16.18 25.26 -9.43
CA ASP A 142 -17.39 25.96 -9.86
C ASP A 142 -18.55 25.93 -8.84
N LEU A 143 -18.36 25.35 -7.65
CA LEU A 143 -19.38 25.28 -6.61
C LEU A 143 -19.17 26.25 -5.44
N LEU A 144 -18.27 27.21 -5.54
CA LEU A 144 -18.17 28.27 -4.54
C LEU A 144 -19.19 29.36 -4.84
N PRO A 145 -20.09 29.68 -3.92
CA PRO A 145 -21.04 30.78 -4.11
C PRO A 145 -20.30 32.11 -4.15
N LEU A 146 -20.51 32.85 -5.23
CA LEU A 146 -20.03 34.22 -5.40
C LEU A 146 -20.43 35.08 -4.19
N SER A 147 -19.42 35.58 -3.50
CA SER A 147 -19.58 36.51 -2.40
C SER A 147 -20.27 37.81 -2.88
N PRO A 148 -21.39 38.26 -2.25
CA PRO A 148 -22.05 39.47 -2.65
C PRO A 148 -21.46 40.66 -1.88
N HIS A 149 -20.50 41.38 -2.45
CA HIS A 149 -20.21 42.74 -1.96
C HIS A 149 -19.56 43.63 -3.03
N LYS A 150 -20.39 44.42 -3.68
CA LYS A 150 -20.05 45.82 -4.03
C LYS A 150 -21.35 46.62 -4.21
N ARG A 151 -21.82 47.16 -3.12
CA ARG A 151 -22.66 48.36 -3.22
C ARG A 151 -21.74 49.56 -3.45
N LYS A 152 -21.88 50.20 -4.58
CA LYS A 152 -21.41 51.56 -4.77
C LYS A 152 -22.48 52.53 -4.38
N LEU A 153 -22.14 53.49 -3.50
CA LEU A 153 -22.74 54.78 -3.40
C LEU A 153 -22.34 55.65 -4.55
#